data_8e2370d7647fe41cb8b24ff466b83a68
#
_entry.id   8e2370d7647fe41cb8b24ff466b83a68
#
_cell.length_a   1.000
_cell.length_b   1.000
_cell.length_c   1.000
_cell.angle_alpha   90.00
_cell.angle_beta   90.00
_cell.angle_gamma   90.00
#
_symmetry.space_group_name_H-M   'P 1'
#
loop_
_entity.id
_entity.type
_entity.pdbx_description
1 polymer ?
#
loop_
_entity_poly.entity_id
_entity_poly.type
_entity_poly.pdbx_seq_one_letter_code
_entity_poly.pdbx_strand_id
1 'polypeptide(L)'
;QANVALLAGGGTNNPFRCYSSYAVAKIGLIKMCELIDDETEDLNIFIVGPGFVKTKTHFETLKAGEKAESNFGRVKELMDSNDKGTSFEDIYKCLQWGAAMGREVAGGRNFSVVHDKWGTERLESELKQDNDMYKLRRYRNNWK
;
A
#
# COMPACT_ATOMS: atom_id res chain seq x y z
N GLN A 1 -14.19 2.03 -18.51
CA GLN A 1 -13.19 1.29 -17.72
C GLN A 1 -13.66 1.22 -16.27
N ALA A 2 -13.70 0.02 -15.70
CA ALA A 2 -14.00 -0.15 -14.28
C ALA A 2 -12.78 0.15 -13.42
N ASN A 3 -13.00 0.66 -12.19
CA ASN A 3 -11.94 0.90 -11.22
C ASN A 3 -12.06 -0.05 -10.04
N VAL A 4 -10.95 -0.70 -9.69
CA VAL A 4 -10.84 -1.54 -8.50
C VAL A 4 -9.63 -1.07 -7.68
N ALA A 5 -9.89 -0.66 -6.46
CA ALA A 5 -8.85 -0.27 -5.53
C ALA A 5 -8.74 -1.29 -4.39
N LEU A 6 -7.55 -1.81 -4.16
CA LEU A 6 -7.23 -2.72 -3.08
C LEU A 6 -6.48 -1.98 -1.98
N LEU A 7 -6.51 -2.52 -0.75
CA LEU A 7 -5.78 -1.92 0.36
C LEU A 7 -4.58 -2.78 0.76
N ALA A 8 -3.39 -2.23 0.61
CA ALA A 8 -2.15 -2.81 1.09
C ALA A 8 -2.06 -2.79 2.63
N GLY A 9 -0.96 -3.26 3.15
CA GLY A 9 -0.66 -3.26 4.57
C GLY A 9 0.83 -3.17 4.84
N GLY A 10 1.21 -3.07 6.11
CA GLY A 10 2.61 -3.04 6.52
C GLY A 10 3.36 -4.33 6.20
N GLY A 11 4.70 -4.28 6.22
CA GLY A 11 5.56 -5.44 6.01
C GLY A 11 5.84 -5.79 4.55
N THR A 12 5.46 -4.94 3.61
CA THR A 12 5.71 -5.19 2.18
C THR A 12 7.12 -4.81 1.74
N ASN A 13 7.73 -3.80 2.37
CA ASN A 13 9.07 -3.31 2.02
C ASN A 13 10.14 -3.72 3.03
N ASN A 14 9.76 -3.96 4.28
CA ASN A 14 10.68 -4.29 5.36
C ASN A 14 10.15 -5.47 6.17
N PRO A 15 11.03 -6.22 6.87
CA PRO A 15 10.61 -7.28 7.78
C PRO A 15 9.58 -6.79 8.80
N PHE A 16 8.52 -7.58 8.99
CA PHE A 16 7.45 -7.29 9.94
C PHE A 16 7.31 -8.49 10.88
N ARG A 17 8.07 -8.45 11.96
CA ARG A 17 8.16 -9.56 12.92
C ARG A 17 6.80 -9.87 13.53
N CYS A 18 6.55 -11.14 13.79
CA CYS A 18 5.30 -11.67 14.34
C CYS A 18 4.06 -11.48 13.47
N TYR A 19 4.21 -10.99 12.22
CA TYR A 19 3.12 -10.76 11.27
C TYR A 19 3.32 -11.49 9.93
N SER A 20 4.04 -12.61 9.91
CA SER A 20 4.39 -13.30 8.68
C SER A 20 3.18 -13.67 7.81
N SER A 21 2.12 -14.24 8.39
CA SER A 21 0.90 -14.58 7.64
C SER A 21 0.20 -13.36 7.06
N TYR A 22 0.13 -12.29 7.84
CA TYR A 22 -0.44 -11.01 7.38
C TYR A 22 0.40 -10.40 6.25
N ALA A 23 1.73 -10.32 6.43
CA ALA A 23 2.63 -9.75 5.43
C ALA A 23 2.59 -10.55 4.13
N VAL A 24 2.61 -11.89 4.20
CA VAL A 24 2.50 -12.75 3.03
C VAL A 24 1.19 -12.54 2.29
N ALA A 25 0.06 -12.44 3.01
CA ALA A 25 -1.24 -12.16 2.39
C ALA A 25 -1.25 -10.79 1.69
N LYS A 26 -0.65 -9.76 2.29
CA LYS A 26 -0.58 -8.41 1.69
C LYS A 26 0.37 -8.33 0.50
N ILE A 27 1.51 -9.01 0.55
CA ILE A 27 2.43 -9.13 -0.60
C ILE A 27 1.75 -9.90 -1.73
N GLY A 28 1.05 -10.99 -1.41
CA GLY A 28 0.26 -11.75 -2.38
C GLY A 28 -0.80 -10.89 -3.07
N LEU A 29 -1.48 -10.04 -2.31
CA LEU A 29 -2.47 -9.10 -2.84
C LEU A 29 -1.84 -8.08 -3.81
N ILE A 30 -0.64 -7.55 -3.49
CA ILE A 30 0.09 -6.63 -4.37
C ILE A 30 0.46 -7.34 -5.68
N LYS A 31 0.98 -8.56 -5.59
CA LYS A 31 1.34 -9.32 -6.79
C LYS A 31 0.12 -9.72 -7.61
N MET A 32 -0.98 -10.07 -6.98
CA MET A 32 -2.25 -10.36 -7.65
C MET A 32 -2.76 -9.13 -8.41
N CYS A 33 -2.64 -7.93 -7.83
CA CYS A 33 -3.00 -6.67 -8.49
C CYS A 33 -2.23 -6.47 -9.80
N GLU A 34 -0.91 -6.70 -9.79
CA GLU A 34 -0.09 -6.63 -10.99
C GLU A 34 -0.52 -7.64 -12.07
N LEU A 35 -0.82 -8.88 -11.66
CA LEU A 35 -1.20 -9.95 -12.59
C LEU A 35 -2.57 -9.68 -13.22
N ILE A 36 -3.54 -9.24 -12.43
CA ILE A 36 -4.86 -8.87 -12.95
C ILE A 36 -4.76 -7.68 -13.91
N ASP A 37 -3.92 -6.68 -13.60
CA ASP A 37 -3.69 -5.57 -14.51
C ASP A 37 -3.09 -6.04 -15.85
N ASP A 38 -2.14 -6.96 -15.82
CA ASP A 38 -1.51 -7.51 -17.02
C ASP A 38 -2.49 -8.33 -17.88
N GLU A 39 -3.38 -9.06 -17.22
CA GLU A 39 -4.35 -9.97 -17.85
C GLU A 39 -5.63 -9.27 -18.36
N THR A 40 -5.89 -8.00 -17.94
CA THR A 40 -7.20 -7.37 -18.15
C THR A 40 -7.09 -5.94 -18.67
N GLU A 41 -7.50 -5.68 -19.91
CA GLU A 41 -7.39 -4.35 -20.52
C GLU A 41 -8.48 -3.35 -20.08
N ASP A 42 -9.67 -3.84 -19.73
CA ASP A 42 -10.84 -3.01 -19.40
C ASP A 42 -10.89 -2.58 -17.92
N LEU A 43 -9.90 -2.98 -17.12
CA LEU A 43 -9.86 -2.74 -15.71
C LEU A 43 -8.71 -1.80 -15.34
N ASN A 44 -8.97 -0.80 -14.52
CA ASN A 44 -7.96 -0.05 -13.78
C ASN A 44 -7.92 -0.59 -12.35
N ILE A 45 -7.05 -1.55 -12.11
CA ILE A 45 -6.84 -2.12 -10.77
C ILE A 45 -5.54 -1.60 -10.18
N PHE A 46 -5.61 -1.09 -8.97
CA PHE A 46 -4.45 -0.58 -8.23
C PHE A 46 -4.60 -0.82 -6.74
N ILE A 47 -3.54 -0.61 -5.99
CA ILE A 47 -3.52 -0.87 -4.55
C ILE A 47 -2.99 0.36 -3.80
N VAL A 48 -3.56 0.64 -2.65
CA VAL A 48 -3.19 1.79 -1.83
C VAL A 48 -2.80 1.34 -0.44
N GLY A 49 -1.61 1.73 0.01
CA GLY A 49 -1.16 1.61 1.38
C GLY A 49 -1.62 2.81 2.20
N PRO A 50 -2.64 2.67 3.04
CA PRO A 50 -3.28 3.80 3.71
C PRO A 50 -2.42 4.44 4.80
N GLY A 51 -1.27 3.85 5.13
CA GLY A 51 -0.51 4.24 6.31
C GLY A 51 -1.13 3.71 7.60
N PHE A 52 -0.88 4.39 8.71
CA PHE A 52 -1.44 4.01 9.99
C PHE A 52 -2.87 4.54 10.13
N VAL A 53 -3.82 3.63 10.27
CA VAL A 53 -5.24 3.94 10.52
C VAL A 53 -5.67 3.18 11.77
N LYS A 54 -6.26 3.84 12.75
CA LYS A 54 -6.74 3.20 14.00
C LYS A 54 -7.90 2.25 13.68
N THR A 55 -7.58 0.98 13.45
CA THR A 55 -8.53 -0.06 13.04
C THR A 55 -8.49 -1.27 13.97
N LYS A 56 -9.41 -2.21 13.78
CA LYS A 56 -9.50 -3.46 14.54
C LYS A 56 -8.17 -4.21 14.63
N THR A 57 -7.36 -4.22 13.57
CA THR A 57 -6.05 -4.90 13.54
C THR A 57 -5.11 -4.41 14.64
N HIS A 58 -5.14 -3.10 14.95
CA HIS A 58 -4.32 -2.53 16.00
C HIS A 58 -4.82 -2.92 17.40
N PHE A 59 -6.12 -3.01 17.60
CA PHE A 59 -6.69 -3.54 18.85
C PHE A 59 -6.31 -5.02 19.06
N GLU A 60 -6.26 -5.81 17.99
CA GLU A 60 -5.79 -7.20 18.07
C GLU A 60 -4.30 -7.29 18.45
N THR A 61 -3.46 -6.38 17.92
CA THR A 61 -2.06 -6.26 18.33
C THR A 61 -1.93 -5.94 19.82
N LEU A 62 -2.72 -4.98 20.33
CA LEU A 62 -2.74 -4.65 21.75
C LEU A 62 -3.21 -5.83 22.60
N LYS A 63 -4.20 -6.58 22.15
CA LYS A 63 -4.70 -7.79 22.82
C LYS A 63 -3.67 -8.92 22.85
N ALA A 64 -2.85 -9.03 21.81
CA ALA A 64 -1.76 -10.00 21.75
C ALA A 64 -0.64 -9.70 22.77
N GLY A 65 -0.51 -8.43 23.20
CA GLY A 65 0.45 -8.02 24.22
C GLY A 65 1.90 -8.29 23.80
N GLU A 66 2.69 -8.81 24.73
CA GLU A 66 4.12 -9.10 24.51
C GLU A 66 4.40 -10.07 23.36
N LYS A 67 3.42 -10.88 22.94
CA LYS A 67 3.56 -11.77 21.79
C LYS A 67 3.73 -11.01 20.46
N ALA A 68 3.32 -9.75 20.41
CA ALA A 68 3.54 -8.87 19.26
C ALA A 68 4.92 -8.18 19.27
N GLU A 69 5.76 -8.47 20.28
CA GLU A 69 7.12 -7.93 20.46
C GLU A 69 7.19 -6.40 20.27
N SER A 70 8.12 -5.90 19.46
CA SER A 70 8.31 -4.46 19.20
C SER A 70 7.07 -3.77 18.61
N ASN A 71 6.19 -4.51 17.96
CA ASN A 71 4.96 -3.95 17.40
C ASN A 71 3.93 -3.60 18.48
N PHE A 72 3.94 -4.29 19.62
CA PHE A 72 3.07 -3.93 20.75
C PHE A 72 3.35 -2.51 21.26
N GLY A 73 4.63 -2.21 21.56
CA GLY A 73 5.02 -0.87 22.02
C GLY A 73 4.69 0.22 21.02
N ARG A 74 5.01 -0.01 19.75
CA ARG A 74 4.73 0.94 18.67
C ARG A 74 3.23 1.20 18.48
N VAL A 75 2.42 0.15 18.49
CA VAL A 75 0.96 0.31 18.35
C VAL A 75 0.37 0.98 19.58
N LYS A 76 0.85 0.63 20.79
CA LYS A 76 0.40 1.26 22.03
C LYS A 76 0.68 2.77 22.00
N GLU A 77 1.92 3.17 21.67
CA GLU A 77 2.30 4.59 21.57
C GLU A 77 1.41 5.35 20.57
N LEU A 78 1.17 4.77 19.39
CA LEU A 78 0.32 5.37 18.37
C LEU A 78 -1.15 5.46 18.79
N MET A 79 -1.66 4.45 19.51
CA MET A 79 -3.06 4.44 19.98
C MET A 79 -3.29 5.40 21.14
N ASP A 80 -2.30 5.57 22.03
CA ASP A 80 -2.35 6.48 23.18
C ASP A 80 -2.03 7.93 22.81
N SER A 81 -1.36 8.14 21.65
CA SER A 81 -1.02 9.48 21.17
C SER A 81 -2.23 10.25 20.65
N ASN A 82 -2.13 11.58 20.65
CA ASN A 82 -3.09 12.45 19.98
C ASN A 82 -2.98 12.41 18.45
N ASP A 83 -2.01 11.65 17.92
CA ASP A 83 -1.86 11.42 16.49
C ASP A 83 -3.07 10.61 15.98
N LYS A 84 -3.81 11.20 15.06
CA LYS A 84 -4.98 10.55 14.45
C LYS A 84 -4.59 9.52 13.39
N GLY A 85 -3.28 9.43 13.06
CA GLY A 85 -2.80 8.65 11.93
C GLY A 85 -3.21 9.28 10.58
N THR A 86 -3.24 8.46 9.55
CA THR A 86 -3.68 8.88 8.22
C THR A 86 -5.18 9.18 8.22
N SER A 87 -5.58 10.34 7.71
CA SER A 87 -6.98 10.70 7.64
C SER A 87 -7.71 9.88 6.56
N PHE A 88 -8.99 9.60 6.80
CA PHE A 88 -9.83 8.98 5.77
C PHE A 88 -9.98 9.86 4.53
N GLU A 89 -9.91 11.17 4.69
CA GLU A 89 -9.94 12.13 3.60
C GLU A 89 -8.74 11.99 2.67
N ASP A 90 -7.53 11.84 3.21
CA ASP A 90 -6.31 11.66 2.42
C ASP A 90 -6.31 10.31 1.70
N ILE A 91 -6.80 9.25 2.36
CA ILE A 91 -6.97 7.94 1.73
C ILE A 91 -7.96 8.03 0.58
N TYR A 92 -9.09 8.70 0.79
CA TYR A 92 -10.12 8.87 -0.24
C TYR A 92 -9.60 9.68 -1.43
N LYS A 93 -8.87 10.76 -1.19
CA LYS A 93 -8.23 11.56 -2.26
C LYS A 93 -7.24 10.74 -3.08
N CYS A 94 -6.43 9.91 -2.43
CA CYS A 94 -5.51 9.01 -3.13
C CYS A 94 -6.24 7.99 -4.00
N LEU A 95 -7.33 7.41 -3.48
CA LEU A 95 -8.18 6.49 -4.24
C LEU A 95 -8.84 7.18 -5.45
N GLN A 96 -9.37 8.39 -5.26
CA GLN A 96 -9.95 9.18 -6.34
C GLN A 96 -8.91 9.55 -7.41
N TRP A 97 -7.70 9.95 -6.98
CA TRP A 97 -6.61 10.23 -7.90
C TRP A 97 -6.26 9.00 -8.75
N GLY A 98 -6.02 7.83 -8.12
CA GLY A 98 -5.70 6.60 -8.84
C GLY A 98 -6.80 6.19 -9.82
N ALA A 99 -8.07 6.37 -9.45
CA ALA A 99 -9.20 6.10 -10.33
C ALA A 99 -9.26 7.09 -11.52
N ALA A 100 -8.96 8.36 -11.29
CA ALA A 100 -8.98 9.42 -12.32
C ALA A 100 -7.81 9.27 -13.31
N MET A 101 -6.63 8.86 -12.82
CA MET A 101 -5.44 8.67 -13.65
C MET A 101 -5.56 7.48 -14.62
N GLY A 102 -6.40 6.52 -14.29
CA GLY A 102 -6.62 5.34 -15.11
C GLY A 102 -5.43 4.38 -15.13
N ARG A 103 -5.58 3.32 -15.92
CA ARG A 103 -4.65 2.19 -15.98
C ARG A 103 -3.22 2.60 -16.38
N GLU A 104 -3.07 3.57 -17.28
CA GLU A 104 -1.74 4.02 -17.75
C GLU A 104 -0.83 4.49 -16.60
N VAL A 105 -1.40 5.14 -15.59
CA VAL A 105 -0.65 5.68 -14.44
C VAL A 105 -0.81 4.79 -13.20
N ALA A 106 -2.01 4.27 -12.95
CA ALA A 106 -2.29 3.59 -11.69
C ALA A 106 -2.27 2.06 -11.80
N GLY A 107 -2.47 1.49 -12.97
CA GLY A 107 -2.65 0.06 -13.17
C GLY A 107 -1.53 -0.81 -12.61
N GLY A 108 -1.89 -1.82 -11.83
CA GLY A 108 -0.97 -2.79 -11.23
C GLY A 108 -0.04 -2.24 -10.15
N ARG A 109 -0.17 -0.99 -9.75
CA ARG A 109 0.78 -0.30 -8.85
C ARG A 109 0.30 -0.21 -7.41
N ASN A 110 1.28 -0.11 -6.49
CA ASN A 110 1.06 0.03 -5.06
C ASN A 110 1.52 1.42 -4.59
N PHE A 111 0.57 2.28 -4.29
CA PHE A 111 0.82 3.65 -3.81
C PHE A 111 0.73 3.75 -2.29
N SER A 112 1.59 4.54 -1.69
CA SER A 112 1.50 4.92 -0.28
C SER A 112 0.85 6.29 -0.12
N VAL A 113 -0.22 6.38 0.65
CA VAL A 113 -0.87 7.66 0.95
C VAL A 113 0.10 8.63 1.62
N VAL A 114 1.00 8.11 2.47
CA VAL A 114 1.86 8.92 3.34
C VAL A 114 3.20 9.25 2.71
N HIS A 115 3.75 8.34 1.90
CA HIS A 115 5.14 8.44 1.45
C HIS A 115 5.31 8.86 0.00
N ASP A 116 4.29 8.64 -0.83
CA ASP A 116 4.38 8.95 -2.25
C ASP A 116 3.84 10.35 -2.56
N LYS A 117 4.32 10.93 -3.65
CA LYS A 117 3.92 12.26 -4.13
C LYS A 117 2.79 12.17 -5.17
N TRP A 118 1.81 11.26 -4.93
CA TRP A 118 0.66 11.12 -5.80
C TRP A 118 -0.08 12.47 -5.97
N GLY A 119 -0.69 12.67 -7.13
CA GLY A 119 -1.32 13.94 -7.50
C GLY A 119 -0.34 15.02 -7.95
N THR A 120 0.92 14.67 -8.28
CA THR A 120 1.88 15.61 -8.87
C THR A 120 2.20 15.23 -10.32
N GLU A 121 2.25 16.22 -11.20
CA GLU A 121 2.60 16.03 -12.62
C GLU A 121 3.93 15.30 -12.81
N ARG A 122 4.90 15.55 -11.93
CA ARG A 122 6.20 14.88 -11.96
C ARG A 122 6.06 13.38 -11.78
N LEU A 123 5.36 12.95 -10.72
CA LEU A 123 5.17 11.52 -10.47
C LEU A 123 4.38 10.85 -11.60
N GLU A 124 3.33 11.50 -12.07
CA GLU A 124 2.50 11.01 -13.17
C GLU A 124 3.30 10.80 -14.45
N SER A 125 4.21 11.72 -14.77
CA SER A 125 5.13 11.58 -15.90
C SER A 125 6.14 10.44 -15.71
N GLU A 126 6.72 10.29 -14.53
CA GLU A 126 7.66 9.21 -14.21
C GLU A 126 6.97 7.84 -14.30
N LEU A 127 5.74 7.71 -13.80
CA LEU A 127 4.95 6.47 -13.86
C LEU A 127 4.60 6.04 -15.31
N LYS A 128 4.38 6.99 -16.20
CA LYS A 128 4.16 6.71 -17.62
C LYS A 128 5.42 6.21 -18.34
N GLN A 129 6.59 6.62 -17.86
CA GLN A 129 7.88 6.26 -18.49
C GLN A 129 8.46 4.97 -17.90
N ASP A 130 8.14 4.61 -16.67
CA ASP A 130 8.65 3.44 -15.97
C ASP A 130 7.51 2.50 -15.55
N ASN A 131 7.33 1.43 -16.32
CA ASN A 131 6.32 0.41 -16.06
C ASN A 131 6.59 -0.43 -14.82
N ASP A 132 7.81 -0.42 -14.29
CA ASP A 132 8.19 -1.19 -13.09
C ASP A 132 8.08 -0.38 -11.81
N MET A 133 7.97 0.94 -11.92
CA MET A 133 7.85 1.83 -10.77
C MET A 133 6.60 1.48 -9.94
N TYR A 134 6.79 1.36 -8.62
CA TYR A 134 5.75 0.99 -7.63
C TYR A 134 5.15 -0.41 -7.82
N LYS A 135 5.86 -1.30 -8.50
CA LYS A 135 5.54 -2.74 -8.61
C LYS A 135 6.55 -3.58 -7.83
N LEU A 136 6.20 -4.84 -7.54
CA LEU A 136 7.14 -5.75 -6.86
C LEU A 136 8.25 -6.18 -7.81
N ARG A 137 9.45 -5.68 -7.55
CA ARG A 137 10.66 -6.00 -8.30
C ARG A 137 11.78 -6.39 -7.38
N ARG A 138 12.67 -7.28 -7.87
CA ARG A 138 13.89 -7.61 -7.14
C ARG A 138 14.83 -6.41 -7.19
N TYR A 139 15.33 -5.98 -6.03
CA TYR A 139 16.30 -4.89 -5.96
C TYR A 139 17.54 -5.20 -6.79
N ARG A 140 18.02 -4.23 -7.55
CA ARG A 140 19.14 -4.36 -8.49
C ARG A 140 18.95 -5.46 -9.53
N ASN A 141 17.75 -5.60 -10.06
CA ASN A 141 17.43 -6.62 -11.05
C ASN A 141 18.28 -6.52 -12.33
N ASN A 142 18.73 -5.32 -12.68
CA ASN A 142 19.53 -5.02 -13.86
C ASN A 142 21.05 -4.96 -13.56
N TRP A 143 21.48 -5.38 -12.37
CA TRP A 143 22.89 -5.38 -12.04
C TRP A 143 23.62 -6.50 -12.80
N LYS A 144 24.58 -6.09 -13.67
CA LYS A 144 25.48 -6.96 -14.44
C LYS A 144 26.85 -6.98 -13.81
#